data_61d11978cda5049e88a81f04a72a12f9
#
_entry.id   61d11978cda5049e88a81f04a72a12f9
#
_cell.length_a   1.000
_cell.length_b   1.000
_cell.length_c   1.000
_cell.angle_alpha   90.00
_cell.angle_beta   90.00
_cell.angle_gamma   90.00
#
_symmetry.space_group_name_H-M   'P 1'
#
loop_
_entity.id
_entity.type
_entity.pdbx_description
1 polymer ?
#
loop_
_entity_poly.entity_id
_entity_poly.type
_entity_poly.pdbx_seq_one_letter_code
_entity_poly.pdbx_strand_id
1 'polypeptide(L)'
;MLNYMLVRAEDREILEKSKGKLKWILLDEAHTYTGSSAAELSLQIRRVLDAFGVTIDQVNFAVTSATIRDESDPKTTIKLKTFVSQLTGKPFEDIKIISGKRIIPELNKGIAEDQLSKINKKFSIELSYSDIEKLRKKLNSSPVLKAKEIGRMLDKGIGKNVDTSLEIIDALGEKVKGINNGGGLGALLPTRAHLFVRSISGVYVCTNPD
;
A
#
# COMPACT_ATOMS: atom_id res chain seq x y z
N MET A 1 -23.43 1.14 7.10
CA MET A 1 -24.36 1.53 6.00
C MET A 1 -25.01 0.31 5.35
N LEU A 2 -24.30 -0.65 4.81
CA LEU A 2 -24.88 -1.79 4.10
C LEU A 2 -25.93 -2.59 4.92
N ASN A 3 -25.66 -2.85 6.20
CA ASN A 3 -26.65 -3.53 7.09
C ASN A 3 -27.99 -2.79 7.20
N TYR A 4 -27.96 -1.45 7.16
CA TYR A 4 -29.18 -0.64 7.19
C TYR A 4 -29.96 -0.77 5.88
N MET A 5 -29.27 -0.74 4.73
CA MET A 5 -29.89 -0.92 3.42
C MET A 5 -30.63 -2.27 3.30
N LEU A 6 -30.10 -3.32 3.93
CA LEU A 6 -30.73 -4.66 3.90
C LEU A 6 -32.03 -4.77 4.71
N VAL A 7 -32.30 -3.83 5.63
CA VAL A 7 -33.47 -3.89 6.55
C VAL A 7 -34.43 -2.71 6.42
N ARG A 8 -34.03 -1.61 5.76
CA ARG A 8 -34.88 -0.43 5.61
C ARG A 8 -35.95 -0.65 4.55
N ALA A 9 -37.18 -0.22 4.89
CA ALA A 9 -38.29 -0.31 3.98
C ALA A 9 -38.08 0.52 2.70
N GLU A 10 -37.44 1.68 2.81
CA GLU A 10 -37.16 2.60 1.70
C GLU A 10 -36.20 1.99 0.66
N ASP A 11 -35.32 1.09 1.08
CA ASP A 11 -34.34 0.44 0.19
C ASP A 11 -34.86 -0.85 -0.43
N ARG A 12 -36.05 -1.32 -0.02
CA ARG A 12 -36.63 -2.59 -0.45
C ARG A 12 -36.84 -2.65 -1.97
N GLU A 13 -37.27 -1.55 -2.56
CA GLU A 13 -37.49 -1.45 -4.01
C GLU A 13 -36.18 -1.66 -4.80
N ILE A 14 -35.04 -1.15 -4.27
CA ILE A 14 -33.71 -1.34 -4.86
C ILE A 14 -33.32 -2.81 -4.81
N LEU A 15 -33.53 -3.47 -3.67
CA LEU A 15 -33.20 -4.88 -3.49
C LEU A 15 -34.04 -5.76 -4.42
N GLU A 16 -35.35 -5.52 -4.50
CA GLU A 16 -36.25 -6.28 -5.36
C GLU A 16 -35.90 -6.11 -6.85
N LYS A 17 -35.64 -4.90 -7.33
CA LYS A 17 -35.22 -4.63 -8.71
C LYS A 17 -33.84 -5.20 -9.04
N SER A 18 -33.00 -5.44 -8.02
CA SER A 18 -31.63 -5.95 -8.15
C SER A 18 -31.52 -7.46 -7.92
N LYS A 19 -32.64 -8.14 -7.63
CA LYS A 19 -32.67 -9.59 -7.38
C LYS A 19 -32.05 -10.36 -8.56
N GLY A 20 -31.12 -11.26 -8.27
CA GLY A 20 -30.39 -12.05 -9.25
C GLY A 20 -29.31 -11.28 -10.05
N LYS A 21 -29.13 -9.98 -9.81
CA LYS A 21 -28.23 -9.13 -10.61
C LYS A 21 -26.87 -8.86 -9.95
N LEU A 22 -26.66 -9.22 -8.70
CA LEU A 22 -25.38 -9.03 -8.04
C LEU A 22 -24.33 -9.92 -8.69
N LYS A 23 -23.25 -9.33 -9.20
CA LYS A 23 -22.16 -10.04 -9.89
C LYS A 23 -20.82 -9.94 -9.20
N TRP A 24 -20.59 -8.89 -8.43
CA TRP A 24 -19.33 -8.62 -7.76
C TRP A 24 -19.52 -8.11 -6.35
N ILE A 25 -18.69 -8.60 -5.45
CA ILE A 25 -18.49 -8.05 -4.11
C ILE A 25 -17.01 -7.67 -4.01
N LEU A 26 -16.75 -6.40 -3.70
CA LEU A 26 -15.40 -5.85 -3.55
C LEU A 26 -15.14 -5.59 -2.07
N LEU A 27 -14.07 -6.20 -1.54
CA LEU A 27 -13.64 -6.04 -0.16
C LEU A 27 -12.29 -5.33 -0.15
N ASP A 28 -12.31 -4.09 0.31
CA ASP A 28 -11.09 -3.29 0.41
C ASP A 28 -10.42 -3.48 1.76
N GLU A 29 -9.09 -3.42 1.78
CA GLU A 29 -8.26 -3.54 2.98
C GLU A 29 -8.61 -4.75 3.87
N ALA A 30 -8.84 -5.91 3.27
CA ALA A 30 -9.35 -7.09 3.96
C ALA A 30 -8.48 -7.57 5.14
N HIS A 31 -7.21 -7.18 5.19
CA HIS A 31 -6.32 -7.47 6.32
C HIS A 31 -6.74 -6.79 7.63
N THR A 32 -7.62 -5.80 7.58
CA THR A 32 -8.17 -5.14 8.77
C THR A 32 -9.24 -5.98 9.48
N TYR A 33 -9.86 -6.92 8.74
CA TYR A 33 -10.86 -7.81 9.31
C TYR A 33 -10.19 -9.03 9.94
N THR A 34 -10.09 -9.04 11.26
CA THR A 34 -9.49 -10.14 12.03
C THR A 34 -10.42 -10.58 13.16
N GLY A 35 -10.35 -11.85 13.56
CA GLY A 35 -11.14 -12.38 14.67
C GLY A 35 -12.65 -12.18 14.45
N SER A 36 -13.32 -11.55 15.42
CA SER A 36 -14.78 -11.33 15.39
C SER A 36 -15.24 -10.48 14.20
N SER A 37 -14.46 -9.48 13.82
CA SER A 37 -14.83 -8.62 12.67
C SER A 37 -14.81 -9.37 11.34
N ALA A 38 -13.94 -10.35 11.18
CA ALA A 38 -13.95 -11.23 10.00
C ALA A 38 -15.19 -12.14 9.99
N ALA A 39 -15.57 -12.67 11.15
CA ALA A 39 -16.79 -13.48 11.28
C ALA A 39 -18.05 -12.66 10.98
N GLU A 40 -18.15 -11.44 11.52
CA GLU A 40 -19.25 -10.52 11.24
C GLU A 40 -19.35 -10.19 9.74
N LEU A 41 -18.22 -9.90 9.08
CA LEU A 41 -18.18 -9.62 7.64
C LEU A 41 -18.63 -10.86 6.83
N SER A 42 -18.19 -12.06 7.22
CA SER A 42 -18.62 -13.30 6.56
C SER A 42 -20.14 -13.51 6.67
N LEU A 43 -20.73 -13.24 7.84
CA LEU A 43 -22.19 -13.29 8.03
C LEU A 43 -22.90 -12.20 7.21
N GLN A 44 -22.33 -10.99 7.15
CA GLN A 44 -22.86 -9.90 6.35
C GLN A 44 -22.87 -10.25 4.85
N ILE A 45 -21.80 -10.87 4.34
CA ILE A 45 -21.74 -11.33 2.94
C ILE A 45 -22.89 -12.30 2.67
N ARG A 46 -23.16 -13.28 3.55
CA ARG A 46 -24.27 -14.23 3.37
C ARG A 46 -25.63 -13.54 3.36
N ARG A 47 -25.84 -12.56 4.24
CA ARG A 47 -27.07 -11.75 4.25
C ARG A 47 -27.24 -10.95 2.96
N VAL A 48 -26.15 -10.42 2.40
CA VAL A 48 -26.16 -9.73 1.10
C VAL A 48 -26.57 -10.70 -0.02
N LEU A 49 -25.94 -11.88 -0.07
CA LEU A 49 -26.27 -12.88 -1.09
C LEU A 49 -27.75 -13.28 -1.02
N ASP A 50 -28.26 -13.51 0.18
CA ASP A 50 -29.69 -13.85 0.40
C ASP A 50 -30.61 -12.72 -0.02
N ALA A 51 -30.34 -11.47 0.40
CA ALA A 51 -31.13 -10.30 0.06
C ALA A 51 -31.21 -10.04 -1.46
N PHE A 52 -30.12 -10.31 -2.16
CA PHE A 52 -30.05 -10.20 -3.62
C PHE A 52 -30.50 -11.46 -4.36
N GLY A 53 -30.88 -12.52 -3.64
CA GLY A 53 -31.35 -13.79 -4.21
C GLY A 53 -30.34 -14.47 -5.11
N VAL A 54 -29.06 -14.46 -4.72
CA VAL A 54 -27.97 -15.08 -5.47
C VAL A 54 -27.19 -16.05 -4.59
N THR A 55 -26.61 -17.06 -5.22
CA THR A 55 -25.71 -17.99 -4.56
C THR A 55 -24.26 -17.53 -4.66
N ILE A 56 -23.40 -18.11 -3.86
CA ILE A 56 -21.97 -17.78 -3.85
C ILE A 56 -21.31 -18.02 -5.21
N ASP A 57 -21.74 -19.03 -5.94
CA ASP A 57 -21.18 -19.41 -7.23
C ASP A 57 -21.50 -18.40 -8.32
N GLN A 58 -22.58 -17.65 -8.18
CA GLN A 58 -23.04 -16.63 -9.14
C GLN A 58 -22.33 -15.29 -8.97
N VAL A 59 -21.59 -15.11 -7.85
CA VAL A 59 -20.95 -13.83 -7.50
C VAL A 59 -19.44 -13.97 -7.53
N ASN A 60 -18.77 -13.01 -8.08
CA ASN A 60 -17.32 -12.89 -8.04
C ASN A 60 -16.89 -12.01 -6.85
N PHE A 61 -15.72 -12.29 -6.32
CA PHE A 61 -15.13 -11.50 -5.25
C PHE A 61 -13.79 -10.91 -5.71
N ALA A 62 -13.56 -9.65 -5.38
CA ALA A 62 -12.23 -9.06 -5.43
C ALA A 62 -11.88 -8.52 -4.04
N VAL A 63 -10.74 -8.95 -3.55
CA VAL A 63 -10.29 -8.65 -2.19
C VAL A 63 -8.94 -7.96 -2.28
N THR A 64 -8.84 -6.73 -1.76
CA THR A 64 -7.55 -6.02 -1.70
C THR A 64 -6.93 -6.11 -0.32
N SER A 65 -5.60 -6.06 -0.27
CA SER A 65 -4.86 -6.02 0.97
C SER A 65 -3.48 -5.39 0.76
N ALA A 66 -3.10 -4.45 1.60
CA ALA A 66 -1.78 -3.81 1.56
C ALA A 66 -0.67 -4.71 2.13
N THR A 67 -1.00 -5.79 2.83
CA THR A 67 -0.04 -6.66 3.52
C THR A 67 0.46 -7.84 2.70
N ILE A 68 0.00 -7.99 1.47
CA ILE A 68 0.49 -9.02 0.55
C ILE A 68 1.89 -8.61 0.08
N ARG A 69 2.92 -8.98 0.85
CA ARG A 69 4.30 -8.53 0.62
C ARG A 69 5.16 -9.49 -0.19
N ASP A 70 4.87 -10.77 -0.16
CA ASP A 70 5.77 -11.77 -0.73
C ASP A 70 5.00 -12.98 -1.29
N GLU A 71 4.87 -13.02 -2.61
CA GLU A 71 4.33 -14.20 -3.31
C GLU A 71 5.30 -15.40 -3.27
N SER A 72 6.57 -15.15 -2.99
CA SER A 72 7.59 -16.20 -2.99
C SER A 72 7.50 -17.12 -1.77
N ASP A 73 6.77 -16.72 -0.70
CA ASP A 73 6.52 -17.57 0.45
C ASP A 73 5.22 -18.38 0.29
N PRO A 74 5.32 -19.70 0.03
CA PRO A 74 4.15 -20.58 -0.11
C PRO A 74 3.23 -20.57 1.11
N LYS A 75 3.78 -20.36 2.31
CA LYS A 75 3.00 -20.32 3.56
C LYS A 75 2.11 -19.08 3.62
N THR A 76 2.61 -17.95 3.16
CA THR A 76 1.83 -16.70 3.07
C THR A 76 0.71 -16.83 2.05
N THR A 77 0.99 -17.40 0.89
CA THR A 77 -0.01 -17.68 -0.15
C THR A 77 -1.13 -18.58 0.36
N ILE A 78 -0.79 -19.68 1.04
CA ILE A 78 -1.80 -20.60 1.62
C ILE A 78 -2.65 -19.88 2.67
N LYS A 79 -2.05 -19.12 3.59
CA LYS A 79 -2.78 -18.37 4.61
C LYS A 79 -3.76 -17.36 4.01
N LEU A 80 -3.35 -16.63 2.98
CA LEU A 80 -4.21 -15.67 2.29
C LEU A 80 -5.39 -16.34 1.60
N LYS A 81 -5.14 -17.42 0.84
CA LYS A 81 -6.21 -18.19 0.21
C LYS A 81 -7.17 -18.79 1.23
N THR A 82 -6.66 -19.35 2.32
CA THR A 82 -7.49 -19.87 3.42
C THR A 82 -8.36 -18.79 4.02
N PHE A 83 -7.79 -17.63 4.31
CA PHE A 83 -8.52 -16.48 4.85
C PHE A 83 -9.65 -16.02 3.91
N VAL A 84 -9.34 -15.83 2.62
CA VAL A 84 -10.36 -15.41 1.64
C VAL A 84 -11.43 -16.48 1.45
N SER A 85 -11.05 -17.77 1.43
CA SER A 85 -12.00 -18.89 1.37
C SER A 85 -12.96 -18.89 2.56
N GLN A 86 -12.44 -18.75 3.76
CA GLN A 86 -13.26 -18.68 4.98
C GLN A 86 -14.17 -17.45 5.02
N LEU A 87 -13.67 -16.31 4.57
CA LEU A 87 -14.39 -15.05 4.57
C LEU A 87 -15.55 -15.06 3.54
N THR A 88 -15.27 -15.49 2.34
CA THR A 88 -16.22 -15.45 1.22
C THR A 88 -17.06 -16.73 1.07
N GLY A 89 -16.54 -17.87 1.48
CA GLY A 89 -17.08 -19.20 1.24
C GLY A 89 -16.73 -19.79 -0.12
N LYS A 90 -15.90 -19.09 -0.95
CA LYS A 90 -15.40 -19.64 -2.21
C LYS A 90 -14.44 -20.81 -1.97
N PRO A 91 -14.42 -21.84 -2.84
CA PRO A 91 -13.43 -22.90 -2.78
C PRO A 91 -12.00 -22.35 -2.82
N PHE A 92 -11.10 -22.96 -2.07
CA PHE A 92 -9.70 -22.55 -1.99
C PHE A 92 -9.00 -22.54 -3.36
N GLU A 93 -9.35 -23.50 -4.21
CA GLU A 93 -8.78 -23.68 -5.54
C GLU A 93 -9.15 -22.53 -6.50
N ASP A 94 -10.33 -21.95 -6.32
CA ASP A 94 -10.83 -20.87 -7.20
C ASP A 94 -10.19 -19.52 -6.87
N ILE A 95 -9.49 -19.41 -5.73
CA ILE A 95 -8.89 -18.16 -5.31
C ILE A 95 -7.55 -17.96 -6.02
N LYS A 96 -7.48 -16.87 -6.80
CA LYS A 96 -6.26 -16.42 -7.45
C LYS A 96 -5.69 -15.22 -6.69
N ILE A 97 -4.39 -15.28 -6.40
CA ILE A 97 -3.68 -14.13 -5.85
C ILE A 97 -3.03 -13.39 -7.02
N ILE A 98 -3.26 -12.10 -7.08
CA ILE A 98 -2.63 -11.21 -8.06
C ILE A 98 -1.81 -10.20 -7.28
N SER A 99 -0.51 -10.29 -7.36
CA SER A 99 0.39 -9.31 -6.77
C SER A 99 1.05 -8.45 -7.84
N GLY A 100 1.39 -7.25 -7.44
CA GLY A 100 2.17 -6.35 -8.27
C GLY A 100 3.67 -6.54 -8.02
N LYS A 101 4.45 -6.68 -9.07
CA LYS A 101 5.91 -6.61 -8.96
C LYS A 101 6.33 -5.14 -8.90
N ARG A 102 7.02 -4.76 -7.82
CA ARG A 102 7.58 -3.42 -7.72
C ARG A 102 8.73 -3.27 -8.71
N ILE A 103 8.57 -2.37 -9.66
CA ILE A 103 9.62 -2.01 -10.60
C ILE A 103 10.20 -0.66 -10.13
N ILE A 104 11.50 -0.63 -9.84
CA ILE A 104 12.23 0.61 -9.60
C ILE A 104 12.83 1.03 -10.95
N PRO A 105 12.42 2.17 -11.51
CA PRO A 105 12.99 2.66 -12.76
C PRO A 105 14.51 2.84 -12.64
N GLU A 106 15.25 2.48 -13.66
CA GLU A 106 16.68 2.73 -13.71
C GLU A 106 16.95 4.24 -13.80
N LEU A 107 17.97 4.68 -13.11
CA LEU A 107 18.39 6.08 -13.15
C LEU A 107 19.25 6.37 -14.39
N ASN A 108 19.03 7.53 -14.96
CA ASN A 108 20.00 8.12 -15.89
C ASN A 108 21.22 8.55 -15.10
N LYS A 109 22.34 7.87 -15.31
CA LYS A 109 23.55 8.04 -14.50
C LYS A 109 24.07 9.48 -14.52
N GLY A 110 24.12 10.13 -15.69
CA GLY A 110 24.63 11.50 -15.80
C GLY A 110 23.79 12.50 -15.01
N ILE A 111 22.45 12.46 -15.17
CA ILE A 111 21.55 13.35 -14.45
C ILE A 111 21.56 13.04 -12.94
N ALA A 112 21.69 11.77 -12.58
CA ALA A 112 21.77 11.35 -11.18
C ALA A 112 23.05 11.85 -10.50
N GLU A 113 24.20 11.77 -11.18
CA GLU A 113 25.49 12.28 -10.69
C GLU A 113 25.49 13.81 -10.57
N ASP A 114 24.88 14.52 -11.50
CA ASP A 114 24.70 15.98 -11.41
C ASP A 114 23.86 16.39 -10.20
N GLN A 115 22.75 15.69 -9.98
CA GLN A 115 21.88 15.96 -8.82
C GLN A 115 22.59 15.63 -7.51
N LEU A 116 23.32 14.51 -7.44
CA LEU A 116 24.12 14.13 -6.28
C LEU A 116 25.20 15.16 -5.98
N SER A 117 25.88 15.70 -7.00
CA SER A 117 26.87 16.75 -6.82
C SER A 117 26.30 18.00 -6.15
N LYS A 118 25.07 18.40 -6.52
CA LYS A 118 24.38 19.53 -5.88
C LYS A 118 24.04 19.24 -4.41
N ILE A 119 23.52 18.03 -4.13
CA ILE A 119 23.18 17.60 -2.78
C ILE A 119 24.44 17.51 -1.91
N ASN A 120 25.49 16.89 -2.41
CA ASN A 120 26.77 16.77 -1.72
C ASN A 120 27.35 18.13 -1.35
N LYS A 121 27.29 19.10 -2.26
CA LYS A 121 27.73 20.46 -2.01
C LYS A 121 26.87 21.19 -0.97
N LYS A 122 25.54 21.01 -1.03
CA LYS A 122 24.58 21.65 -0.12
C LYS A 122 24.77 21.17 1.32
N PHE A 123 24.99 19.87 1.52
CA PHE A 123 25.04 19.25 2.86
C PHE A 123 26.47 18.89 3.32
N SER A 124 27.50 19.20 2.51
CA SER A 124 28.91 18.85 2.79
C SER A 124 29.11 17.35 3.05
N ILE A 125 28.54 16.51 2.19
CA ILE A 125 28.56 15.04 2.26
C ILE A 125 29.17 14.45 0.99
N GLU A 126 29.49 13.15 1.01
CA GLU A 126 30.08 12.41 -0.11
C GLU A 126 29.25 11.20 -0.50
N LEU A 127 28.03 11.41 -1.03
CA LEU A 127 27.21 10.34 -1.57
C LEU A 127 27.62 10.04 -3.00
N SER A 128 27.84 8.76 -3.29
CA SER A 128 28.10 8.26 -4.64
C SER A 128 26.83 7.69 -5.29
N TYR A 129 26.84 7.58 -6.61
CA TYR A 129 25.79 6.89 -7.36
C TYR A 129 25.57 5.45 -6.86
N SER A 130 26.69 4.75 -6.54
CA SER A 130 26.62 3.38 -5.98
C SER A 130 25.90 3.31 -4.62
N ASP A 131 26.04 4.33 -3.79
CA ASP A 131 25.36 4.37 -2.48
C ASP A 131 23.85 4.51 -2.68
N ILE A 132 23.42 5.35 -3.62
CA ILE A 132 22.01 5.50 -3.98
C ILE A 132 21.44 4.19 -4.57
N GLU A 133 22.17 3.52 -5.45
CA GLU A 133 21.71 2.24 -6.00
C GLU A 133 21.55 1.16 -4.91
N LYS A 134 22.49 1.07 -3.97
CA LYS A 134 22.40 0.14 -2.83
C LYS A 134 21.16 0.45 -1.98
N LEU A 135 20.91 1.73 -1.70
CA LEU A 135 19.75 2.16 -0.93
C LEU A 135 18.44 1.86 -1.67
N ARG A 136 18.38 2.11 -2.97
CA ARG A 136 17.22 1.78 -3.83
C ARG A 136 16.95 0.26 -3.85
N LYS A 137 17.98 -0.56 -4.00
CA LYS A 137 17.86 -2.03 -3.95
C LYS A 137 17.34 -2.49 -2.59
N LYS A 138 17.84 -1.91 -1.49
CA LYS A 138 17.37 -2.25 -0.15
C LYS A 138 15.92 -1.84 0.08
N LEU A 139 15.50 -0.65 -0.38
CA LEU A 139 14.12 -0.19 -0.32
C LEU A 139 13.17 -1.02 -1.20
N ASN A 140 13.68 -1.67 -2.24
CA ASN A 140 12.90 -2.60 -3.04
C ASN A 140 12.58 -3.89 -2.26
N SER A 141 13.56 -4.43 -1.58
CA SER A 141 13.40 -5.65 -0.76
C SER A 141 12.74 -5.38 0.60
N SER A 142 12.99 -4.20 1.18
CA SER A 142 12.43 -3.77 2.48
C SER A 142 11.87 -2.35 2.35
N PRO A 143 10.61 -2.20 1.93
CA PRO A 143 10.04 -0.91 1.56
C PRO A 143 9.81 0.07 2.72
N VAL A 144 9.95 -0.41 3.94
CA VAL A 144 9.81 0.41 5.15
C VAL A 144 11.15 0.41 5.89
N LEU A 145 11.81 1.55 5.93
CA LEU A 145 13.03 1.78 6.72
C LEU A 145 12.78 2.93 7.70
N LYS A 146 13.36 2.81 8.88
CA LYS A 146 13.37 3.93 9.84
C LYS A 146 14.34 5.00 9.34
N ALA A 147 14.02 6.29 9.56
CA ALA A 147 14.89 7.41 9.16
C ALA A 147 16.33 7.24 9.69
N LYS A 148 16.49 6.75 10.93
CA LYS A 148 17.80 6.42 11.51
C LYS A 148 18.58 5.34 10.72
N GLU A 149 17.90 4.38 10.12
CA GLU A 149 18.54 3.33 9.33
C GLU A 149 19.01 3.88 8.00
N ILE A 150 18.18 4.72 7.36
CA ILE A 150 18.56 5.44 6.14
C ILE A 150 19.76 6.35 6.44
N GLY A 151 19.72 7.13 7.51
CA GLY A 151 20.84 7.97 7.95
C GLY A 151 22.14 7.19 8.11
N ARG A 152 22.10 6.02 8.77
CA ARG A 152 23.29 5.15 8.92
C ARG A 152 23.82 4.60 7.59
N MET A 153 22.95 4.33 6.64
CA MET A 153 23.37 3.86 5.30
C MET A 153 23.99 4.96 4.46
N LEU A 154 23.57 6.20 4.71
CA LEU A 154 24.10 7.41 4.07
C LEU A 154 25.30 7.99 4.83
N ASP A 155 25.66 7.39 5.98
CA ASP A 155 26.64 7.92 6.94
C ASP A 155 28.09 7.74 6.46
N LYS A 156 28.42 8.50 5.42
CA LYS A 156 29.83 8.81 5.10
C LYS A 156 30.18 10.23 5.54
N GLY A 157 29.90 10.57 6.81
CA GLY A 157 30.19 11.89 7.37
C GLY A 157 28.96 12.70 7.80
N ILE A 158 27.74 12.13 7.67
CA ILE A 158 26.52 12.77 8.16
C ILE A 158 26.49 12.61 9.67
N GLY A 159 26.85 13.66 10.37
CA GLY A 159 26.84 13.69 11.82
C GLY A 159 25.47 13.32 12.40
N LYS A 160 25.50 12.70 13.52
CA LYS A 160 24.49 12.12 14.42
C LYS A 160 23.12 12.83 14.55
N ASN A 161 22.77 13.82 13.74
CA ASN A 161 21.52 14.58 13.81
C ASN A 161 20.46 14.01 12.87
N VAL A 162 19.33 13.61 13.44
CA VAL A 162 18.18 13.04 12.71
C VAL A 162 17.58 14.08 11.72
N ASP A 163 17.58 15.35 12.10
CA ASP A 163 16.98 16.42 11.30
C ASP A 163 17.73 16.61 9.99
N THR A 164 19.06 16.64 10.02
CA THR A 164 19.91 16.70 8.82
C THR A 164 19.69 15.47 7.92
N SER A 165 19.49 14.29 8.51
CA SER A 165 19.18 13.07 7.73
C SER A 165 17.85 13.18 7.02
N LEU A 166 16.83 13.79 7.62
CA LEU A 166 15.52 14.01 7.00
C LEU A 166 15.61 15.02 5.86
N GLU A 167 16.35 16.12 6.03
CA GLU A 167 16.58 17.11 4.97
C GLU A 167 17.30 16.50 3.75
N ILE A 168 18.26 15.60 3.99
CA ILE A 168 18.96 14.90 2.90
C ILE A 168 18.01 13.93 2.20
N ILE A 169 17.19 13.19 2.94
CA ILE A 169 16.19 12.28 2.38
C ILE A 169 15.19 13.06 1.53
N ASP A 170 14.77 14.23 1.98
CA ASP A 170 13.87 15.11 1.24
C ASP A 170 14.53 15.61 -0.07
N ALA A 171 15.77 16.09 0.00
CA ALA A 171 16.52 16.49 -1.18
C ALA A 171 16.74 15.35 -2.19
N LEU A 172 16.96 14.11 -1.71
CA LEU A 172 17.02 12.91 -2.55
C LEU A 172 15.66 12.54 -3.15
N GLY A 173 14.56 12.96 -2.52
CA GLY A 173 13.19 12.78 -2.95
C GLY A 173 12.70 13.82 -3.96
N GLU A 174 13.44 14.90 -4.17
CA GLU A 174 13.06 15.96 -5.13
C GLU A 174 12.90 15.40 -6.55
N LYS A 175 11.83 15.85 -7.21
CA LYS A 175 11.51 15.41 -8.57
C LYS A 175 12.35 16.12 -9.59
N VAL A 176 13.10 15.36 -10.38
CA VAL A 176 13.96 15.83 -11.46
C VAL A 176 13.48 15.25 -12.79
N LYS A 177 13.37 16.08 -13.82
CA LYS A 177 12.98 15.64 -15.16
C LYS A 177 14.11 14.84 -15.80
N GLY A 178 13.77 13.69 -16.37
CA GLY A 178 14.71 12.82 -17.08
C GLY A 178 15.64 12.00 -16.19
N ILE A 179 15.51 12.07 -14.87
CA ILE A 179 16.35 11.29 -13.95
C ILE A 179 16.15 9.78 -14.10
N ASN A 180 15.00 9.36 -14.59
CA ASN A 180 14.73 7.97 -14.97
C ASN A 180 14.96 7.79 -16.48
N ASN A 181 15.45 6.64 -16.90
CA ASN A 181 15.70 6.33 -18.32
C ASN A 181 14.44 6.41 -19.20
N GLY A 182 13.24 6.43 -18.61
CA GLY A 182 11.96 6.65 -19.30
C GLY A 182 11.57 8.11 -19.56
N GLY A 183 12.44 9.09 -19.25
CA GLY A 183 12.26 10.53 -19.61
C GLY A 183 11.23 11.30 -18.79
N GLY A 184 10.55 10.70 -17.83
CA GLY A 184 9.56 11.33 -16.96
C GLY A 184 10.14 12.04 -15.74
N LEU A 185 9.27 12.62 -14.92
CA LEU A 185 9.63 13.11 -13.58
C LEU A 185 9.93 11.94 -12.64
N GLY A 186 11.08 11.96 -12.01
CA GLY A 186 11.51 10.97 -11.03
C GLY A 186 12.39 11.57 -9.96
N ALA A 187 12.82 10.76 -9.00
CA ALA A 187 13.71 11.19 -7.92
C ALA A 187 14.86 10.19 -7.76
N LEU A 188 15.98 10.64 -7.21
CA LEU A 188 17.07 9.75 -6.81
C LEU A 188 16.58 8.69 -5.84
N LEU A 189 15.76 9.08 -4.88
CA LEU A 189 15.14 8.20 -3.91
C LEU A 189 13.63 8.51 -3.82
N PRO A 190 12.77 7.77 -4.56
CA PRO A 190 11.34 7.97 -4.50
C PRO A 190 10.79 7.48 -3.14
N THR A 191 10.71 8.38 -2.19
CA THR A 191 10.21 8.13 -0.84
C THR A 191 8.82 8.71 -0.64
N ARG A 192 8.05 8.10 0.27
CA ARG A 192 6.84 8.66 0.87
C ARG A 192 7.00 8.66 2.37
N ALA A 193 6.79 9.79 3.02
CA ALA A 193 6.69 9.84 4.46
C ALA A 193 5.29 9.41 4.91
N HIS A 194 5.23 8.49 5.88
CA HIS A 194 4.00 8.15 6.58
C HIS A 194 4.09 8.74 7.97
N LEU A 195 3.26 9.72 8.26
CA LEU A 195 3.12 10.30 9.58
C LEU A 195 1.93 9.63 10.30
N PHE A 196 2.23 8.89 11.36
CA PHE A 196 1.20 8.33 12.21
C PHE A 196 0.91 9.29 13.35
N VAL A 197 -0.23 9.93 13.32
CA VAL A 197 -0.70 10.78 14.41
C VAL A 197 -1.67 9.96 15.26
N ARG A 198 -1.33 9.73 16.52
CA ARG A 198 -2.26 9.16 17.50
C ARG A 198 -3.13 10.30 18.01
N SER A 199 -4.38 10.38 17.53
CA SER A 199 -5.34 11.33 18.09
C SER A 199 -5.90 10.79 19.40
N ILE A 200 -6.02 11.67 20.41
CA ILE A 200 -6.80 11.41 21.61
C ILE A 200 -8.27 11.63 21.23
N SER A 201 -9.17 10.80 21.76
CA SER A 201 -10.62 10.97 21.53
C SER A 201 -11.07 12.41 21.75
N GLY A 202 -11.67 13.03 20.74
CA GLY A 202 -12.16 14.41 20.79
C GLY A 202 -11.22 15.47 20.19
N VAL A 203 -10.05 15.07 19.69
CA VAL A 203 -9.17 16.00 18.95
C VAL A 203 -9.31 15.73 17.45
N TYR A 204 -9.83 16.71 16.73
CA TYR A 204 -9.92 16.71 15.27
C TYR A 204 -8.79 17.58 14.72
N VAL A 205 -7.94 17.00 13.88
CA VAL A 205 -6.91 17.74 13.15
C VAL A 205 -7.45 18.01 11.75
N CYS A 206 -7.62 19.28 11.41
CA CYS A 206 -7.88 19.68 10.04
C CYS A 206 -6.59 19.50 9.24
N THR A 207 -6.63 18.64 8.22
CA THR A 207 -5.49 18.38 7.33
C THR A 207 -5.61 19.14 6.01
N ASN A 208 -6.55 20.09 5.92
CA ASN A 208 -6.70 20.91 4.73
C ASN A 208 -5.75 22.11 4.87
N PRO A 209 -4.69 22.22 4.06
CA PRO A 209 -3.91 23.43 3.97
C PRO A 209 -4.70 24.39 3.05
N ASP A 210 -5.32 25.41 3.59
CA ASP A 210 -5.65 26.63 2.84
C ASP A 210 -4.40 27.50 2.75
#